data_3ef3652509a354bcf677a0c7ca92954d
#
_entry.id   3ef3652509a354bcf677a0c7ca92954d
#
_cell.length_a   1.000
_cell.length_b   1.000
_cell.length_c   1.000
_cell.angle_alpha   90.00
_cell.angle_beta   90.00
_cell.angle_gamma   90.00
#
_symmetry.space_group_name_H-M   'P 1'
#
loop_
_entity.id
_entity.type
_entity.pdbx_description
1 polymer ?
#
loop_
_entity_poly.entity_id
_entity_poly.type
_entity_poly.pdbx_seq_one_letter_code
_entity_poly.pdbx_strand_id
1 'polypeptide(L)'
;GEISFAHNGVLFFDELTEFKKNVLEVMRQPLEERKVTIARTKITVEYPCSFMFVAAMNPTTKKKKKELERYSDYDIQKYLSKISGPILDRIDIHIQVNPVPFDELASKRKTETSEEIRIRVINARKIQLERFKDKDGIYTNSQIEPKDIKLFCDIDEQCEQILKLAMNKLALSARAYDRILKVSRTIADL
;
A
#
# COMPACT_ATOMS: atom_id res chain seq x y z
N GLY A 1 18.25 11.13 4.81
CA GLY A 1 17.60 11.70 3.61
C GLY A 1 16.09 11.59 3.72
N GLU A 2 15.34 11.88 2.65
CA GLU A 2 13.88 11.95 2.64
C GLU A 2 13.19 10.71 3.23
N ILE A 3 13.71 9.53 2.95
CA ILE A 3 13.21 8.26 3.49
C ILE A 3 13.27 8.23 5.02
N SER A 4 14.37 8.69 5.62
CA SER A 4 14.52 8.74 7.09
C SER A 4 13.66 9.84 7.71
N PHE A 5 13.47 10.95 7.01
CA PHE A 5 12.60 12.04 7.48
C PHE A 5 11.11 11.65 7.47
N ALA A 6 10.72 10.74 6.60
CA ALA A 6 9.36 10.21 6.55
C ALA A 6 9.02 9.25 7.70
N HIS A 7 9.97 8.90 8.57
CA HIS A 7 9.72 7.98 9.68
C HIS A 7 8.52 8.39 10.53
N ASN A 8 7.59 7.46 10.74
CA ASN A 8 6.29 7.65 11.39
C ASN A 8 5.34 8.66 10.69
N GLY A 9 5.65 8.99 9.44
CA GLY A 9 4.86 9.88 8.59
C GLY A 9 4.43 9.22 7.29
N VAL A 10 4.29 10.04 6.26
CA VAL A 10 3.92 9.64 4.90
C VAL A 10 5.03 10.01 3.93
N LEU A 11 5.44 9.05 3.10
CA LEU A 11 6.32 9.29 1.97
C LEU A 11 5.49 9.24 0.69
N PHE A 12 5.32 10.40 0.04
CA PHE A 12 4.52 10.54 -1.15
C PHE A 12 5.39 10.68 -2.40
N PHE A 13 5.15 9.81 -3.39
CA PHE A 13 5.78 9.88 -4.70
C PHE A 13 4.73 10.28 -5.72
N ASP A 14 4.84 11.49 -6.25
CA ASP A 14 4.06 11.89 -7.42
C ASP A 14 4.76 11.43 -8.70
N GLU A 15 3.97 11.11 -9.73
CA GLU A 15 4.48 10.62 -11.02
C GLU A 15 5.48 9.45 -10.87
N LEU A 16 5.13 8.43 -10.10
CA LEU A 16 6.00 7.29 -9.74
C LEU A 16 6.79 6.72 -10.94
N THR A 17 6.22 6.72 -12.14
CA THR A 17 6.85 6.19 -13.36
C THR A 17 7.95 7.07 -13.95
N GLU A 18 8.09 8.30 -13.47
CA GLU A 18 9.13 9.25 -13.93
C GLU A 18 10.41 9.11 -13.10
N PHE A 19 10.34 8.44 -11.95
CA PHE A 19 11.54 8.16 -11.16
C PHE A 19 12.47 7.17 -11.88
N LYS A 20 13.77 7.39 -11.75
CA LYS A 20 14.76 6.45 -12.27
C LYS A 20 14.64 5.10 -11.60
N LYS A 21 14.79 4.03 -12.36
CA LYS A 21 14.63 2.66 -11.87
C LYS A 21 15.51 2.35 -10.64
N ASN A 22 16.73 2.85 -10.60
CA ASN A 22 17.62 2.67 -9.45
C ASN A 22 17.10 3.34 -8.17
N VAL A 23 16.40 4.47 -8.27
CA VAL A 23 15.77 5.15 -7.12
C VAL A 23 14.66 4.27 -6.57
N LEU A 24 13.83 3.71 -7.44
CA LEU A 24 12.76 2.81 -7.02
C LEU A 24 13.31 1.52 -6.40
N GLU A 25 14.37 0.94 -6.96
CA GLU A 25 14.97 -0.28 -6.40
C GLU A 25 15.53 -0.08 -4.99
N VAL A 26 16.06 1.10 -4.66
CA VAL A 26 16.52 1.43 -3.30
C VAL A 26 15.37 1.44 -2.29
N MET A 27 14.13 1.69 -2.73
CA MET A 27 12.94 1.67 -1.87
C MET A 27 12.58 0.27 -1.35
N ARG A 28 13.13 -0.79 -1.94
CA ARG A 28 12.77 -2.18 -1.55
C ARG A 28 13.09 -2.47 -0.09
N GLN A 29 14.29 -2.11 0.37
CA GLN A 29 14.71 -2.35 1.75
C GLN A 29 13.87 -1.55 2.75
N PRO A 30 13.71 -0.22 2.62
CA PRO A 30 12.85 0.55 3.51
C PRO A 30 11.41 0.05 3.62
N LEU A 31 10.82 -0.35 2.51
CA LEU A 31 9.43 -0.85 2.48
C LEU A 31 9.27 -2.21 3.17
N GLU A 32 10.31 -3.04 3.17
CA GLU A 32 10.27 -4.38 3.76
C GLU A 32 10.76 -4.40 5.21
N GLU A 33 11.94 -3.80 5.46
CA GLU A 33 12.65 -3.87 6.73
C GLU A 33 12.36 -2.69 7.66
N ARG A 34 11.71 -1.61 7.16
CA ARG A 34 11.43 -0.37 7.89
C ARG A 34 12.69 0.30 8.46
N LYS A 35 13.81 0.04 7.81
CA LYS A 35 15.11 0.65 8.09
C LYS A 35 15.86 0.88 6.79
N VAL A 36 16.77 1.84 6.79
CA VAL A 36 17.70 2.10 5.72
C VAL A 36 19.11 2.03 6.24
N THR A 37 19.94 1.23 5.58
CA THR A 37 21.35 1.04 5.95
C THR A 37 22.23 1.87 5.03
N ILE A 38 23.04 2.75 5.59
CA ILE A 38 24.04 3.54 4.88
C ILE A 38 25.42 3.02 5.26
N ALA A 39 26.05 2.33 4.33
CA ALA A 39 27.42 1.86 4.47
C ALA A 39 28.39 2.87 3.83
N ARG A 40 29.35 3.34 4.60
CA ARG A 40 30.54 4.09 4.14
C ARG A 40 31.78 3.36 4.58
N THR A 41 32.92 3.68 3.96
CA THR A 41 34.22 2.97 4.06
C THR A 41 34.63 2.54 5.48
N LYS A 42 34.18 3.23 6.52
CA LYS A 42 34.55 2.96 7.92
C LYS A 42 33.36 2.80 8.88
N ILE A 43 32.15 3.13 8.44
CA ILE A 43 30.97 3.19 9.33
C ILE A 43 29.75 2.70 8.57
N THR A 44 29.00 1.77 9.17
CA THR A 44 27.67 1.40 8.74
C THR A 44 26.67 1.94 9.75
N VAL A 45 25.69 2.71 9.29
CA VAL A 45 24.64 3.31 10.13
C VAL A 45 23.28 2.86 9.63
N GLU A 46 22.44 2.42 10.55
CA GLU A 46 21.04 2.12 10.27
C GLU A 46 20.14 3.25 10.79
N TYR A 47 19.19 3.68 9.96
CA TYR A 47 18.17 4.65 10.33
C TYR A 47 16.79 4.00 10.25
N PRO A 48 15.92 4.22 11.25
CA PRO A 48 14.54 3.76 11.18
C PRO A 48 13.79 4.55 10.08
N CYS A 49 12.91 3.86 9.34
CA CYS A 49 12.14 4.46 8.27
C CYS A 49 10.77 3.78 8.09
N SER A 50 10.05 3.61 9.20
CA SER A 50 8.68 3.13 9.18
C SER A 50 7.76 4.28 8.74
N PHE A 51 7.23 4.22 7.53
CA PHE A 51 6.37 5.26 6.94
C PHE A 51 5.23 4.63 6.15
N MET A 52 4.16 5.39 5.93
CA MET A 52 3.14 5.06 4.95
C MET A 52 3.61 5.49 3.57
N PHE A 53 3.78 4.53 2.67
CA PHE A 53 4.13 4.82 1.28
C PHE A 53 2.88 5.11 0.47
N VAL A 54 2.83 6.27 -0.17
CA VAL A 54 1.75 6.66 -1.09
C VAL A 54 2.39 7.07 -2.41
N ALA A 55 1.88 6.56 -3.51
CA ALA A 55 2.36 6.93 -4.83
C ALA A 55 1.19 7.23 -5.77
N ALA A 56 1.35 8.25 -6.57
CA ALA A 56 0.44 8.59 -7.65
C ALA A 56 1.13 8.40 -9.01
N MET A 57 0.37 8.00 -10.00
CA MET A 57 0.84 7.91 -11.38
C MET A 57 -0.29 8.16 -12.36
N ASN A 58 0.05 8.83 -13.47
CA ASN A 58 -0.88 9.08 -14.55
C ASN A 58 -0.48 8.20 -15.75
N PRO A 59 -1.32 7.28 -16.21
CA PRO A 59 -1.03 6.44 -17.36
C PRO A 59 -1.12 7.20 -18.70
N THR A 60 -0.67 8.47 -18.76
CA THR A 60 -0.70 9.27 -19.99
C THR A 60 0.47 8.95 -20.91
N THR A 61 0.19 8.31 -22.03
CA THR A 61 1.09 8.42 -23.19
C THR A 61 0.89 9.80 -23.81
N LYS A 62 1.97 10.52 -24.09
CA LYS A 62 1.99 11.87 -24.72
C LYS A 62 1.18 12.00 -26.03
N LYS A 63 0.62 10.91 -26.53
CA LYS A 63 -0.13 10.84 -27.80
C LYS A 63 -1.65 10.93 -27.70
N LYS A 64 -2.27 10.80 -26.52
CA LYS A 64 -3.75 10.79 -26.39
C LYS A 64 -4.28 11.98 -25.61
N LYS A 65 -3.99 13.20 -26.07
CA LYS A 65 -4.59 14.44 -25.54
C LYS A 65 -6.03 14.69 -26.03
N LYS A 66 -6.65 13.79 -26.79
CA LYS A 66 -7.87 14.10 -27.54
C LYS A 66 -9.13 13.29 -27.23
N GLU A 67 -9.07 12.26 -26.40
CA GLU A 67 -10.29 11.48 -26.12
C GLU A 67 -10.36 11.10 -24.65
N LEU A 68 -11.51 11.35 -24.02
CA LEU A 68 -11.98 10.89 -22.72
C LEU A 68 -12.16 9.36 -22.67
N GLU A 69 -11.29 8.61 -23.33
CA GLU A 69 -11.36 7.15 -23.33
C GLU A 69 -10.78 6.61 -22.02
N ARG A 70 -11.53 5.74 -21.39
CA ARG A 70 -11.08 4.90 -20.29
C ARG A 70 -9.80 4.20 -20.71
N TYR A 71 -8.77 4.26 -19.85
CA TYR A 71 -7.55 3.50 -20.07
C TYR A 71 -7.89 2.02 -20.21
N SER A 72 -7.38 1.38 -21.25
CA SER A 72 -7.51 -0.06 -21.39
C SER A 72 -6.64 -0.76 -20.36
N ASP A 73 -7.03 -1.97 -19.94
CA ASP A 73 -6.19 -2.80 -19.06
C ASP A 73 -4.78 -2.99 -19.61
N TYR A 74 -4.63 -3.01 -20.93
CA TYR A 74 -3.34 -3.06 -21.61
C TYR A 74 -2.48 -1.81 -21.35
N ASP A 75 -3.07 -0.61 -21.38
CA ASP A 75 -2.34 0.64 -21.13
C ASP A 75 -1.88 0.68 -19.66
N ILE A 76 -2.72 0.25 -18.74
CA ILE A 76 -2.41 0.14 -17.32
C ILE A 76 -1.27 -0.86 -17.10
N GLN A 77 -1.35 -2.04 -17.67
CA GLN A 77 -0.31 -3.07 -17.60
C GLN A 77 1.03 -2.59 -18.17
N LYS A 78 1.00 -1.90 -19.30
CA LYS A 78 2.18 -1.30 -19.91
C LYS A 78 2.82 -0.23 -19.03
N TYR A 79 2.02 0.52 -18.26
CA TYR A 79 2.52 1.49 -17.30
C TYR A 79 3.14 0.83 -16.06
N LEU A 80 2.44 -0.15 -15.52
CA LEU A 80 2.93 -0.94 -14.39
C LEU A 80 4.24 -1.67 -14.73
N SER A 81 4.44 -2.07 -15.98
CA SER A 81 5.69 -2.72 -16.41
C SER A 81 6.94 -1.83 -16.33
N LYS A 82 6.78 -0.50 -16.21
CA LYS A 82 7.90 0.41 -15.95
C LYS A 82 8.43 0.29 -14.52
N ILE A 83 7.58 -0.16 -13.61
CA ILE A 83 7.92 -0.39 -12.20
C ILE A 83 8.25 -1.88 -12.06
N SER A 84 9.30 -2.19 -11.31
CA SER A 84 9.66 -3.60 -11.13
C SER A 84 8.59 -4.34 -10.32
N GLY A 85 8.33 -5.60 -10.69
CA GLY A 85 7.41 -6.47 -9.96
C GLY A 85 7.68 -6.48 -8.45
N PRO A 86 8.93 -6.63 -8.00
CA PRO A 86 9.27 -6.58 -6.58
C PRO A 86 8.86 -5.31 -5.84
N ILE A 87 8.79 -4.15 -6.49
CA ILE A 87 8.28 -2.91 -5.88
C ILE A 87 6.75 -2.95 -5.81
N LEU A 88 6.08 -3.33 -6.90
CA LEU A 88 4.63 -3.49 -6.93
C LEU A 88 4.15 -4.49 -5.87
N ASP A 89 4.88 -5.57 -5.69
CA ASP A 89 4.61 -6.55 -4.64
C ASP A 89 4.70 -6.00 -3.21
N ARG A 90 5.22 -4.81 -3.00
CA ARG A 90 5.32 -4.15 -1.70
C ARG A 90 4.29 -3.05 -1.48
N ILE A 91 3.52 -2.74 -2.51
CA ILE A 91 2.39 -1.82 -2.42
C ILE A 91 1.13 -2.65 -2.20
N ASP A 92 0.52 -2.53 -1.02
CA ASP A 92 -0.57 -3.41 -0.59
C ASP A 92 -1.89 -3.11 -1.30
N ILE A 93 -2.13 -1.85 -1.68
CA ILE A 93 -3.41 -1.40 -2.24
C ILE A 93 -3.14 -0.64 -3.54
N HIS A 94 -3.74 -1.11 -4.63
CA HIS A 94 -3.72 -0.45 -5.92
C HIS A 94 -5.13 0.05 -6.26
N ILE A 95 -5.27 1.36 -6.50
CA ILE A 95 -6.56 1.98 -6.80
C ILE A 95 -6.50 2.65 -8.15
N GLN A 96 -7.46 2.33 -9.00
CA GLN A 96 -7.69 3.05 -10.24
C GLN A 96 -8.74 4.13 -10.01
N VAL A 97 -8.35 5.38 -10.24
CA VAL A 97 -9.26 6.54 -10.15
C VAL A 97 -9.74 6.89 -11.55
N ASN A 98 -11.05 6.82 -11.77
CA ASN A 98 -11.66 7.22 -13.01
C ASN A 98 -11.92 8.74 -13.05
N PRO A 99 -11.93 9.37 -14.24
CA PRO A 99 -12.35 10.75 -14.37
C PRO A 99 -13.78 10.95 -13.83
N VAL A 100 -13.98 12.01 -13.07
CA VAL A 100 -15.30 12.36 -12.52
C VAL A 100 -16.14 13.02 -13.63
N PRO A 101 -17.34 12.52 -13.94
CA PRO A 101 -18.25 13.15 -14.91
C PRO A 101 -18.62 14.57 -14.48
N PHE A 102 -18.85 15.45 -15.44
CA PHE A 102 -19.19 16.85 -15.15
C PHE A 102 -20.43 17.00 -14.25
N ASP A 103 -21.44 16.16 -14.47
CA ASP A 103 -22.68 16.17 -13.68
C ASP A 103 -22.45 15.83 -12.21
N GLU A 104 -21.48 14.96 -11.91
CA GLU A 104 -21.08 14.65 -10.54
C GLU A 104 -20.29 15.80 -9.92
N LEU A 105 -19.41 16.45 -10.68
CA LEU A 105 -18.68 17.64 -10.23
C LEU A 105 -19.60 18.81 -9.92
N ALA A 106 -20.67 18.99 -10.72
CA ALA A 106 -21.68 20.01 -10.54
C ALA A 106 -22.70 19.66 -9.44
N SER A 107 -22.72 18.42 -8.98
CA SER A 107 -23.67 17.96 -7.98
C SER A 107 -23.38 18.55 -6.59
N LYS A 108 -24.45 18.96 -5.87
CA LYS A 108 -24.37 19.39 -4.48
C LYS A 108 -24.42 18.21 -3.48
N ARG A 109 -24.09 16.98 -3.90
CA ARG A 109 -24.08 15.84 -3.00
C ARG A 109 -23.05 16.08 -1.89
N LYS A 110 -23.47 15.94 -0.65
CA LYS A 110 -22.54 15.91 0.49
C LYS A 110 -21.69 14.66 0.38
N THR A 111 -20.40 14.84 0.24
CA THR A 111 -19.41 13.77 0.37
C THR A 111 -19.01 13.66 1.83
N GLU A 112 -18.49 12.49 2.21
CA GLU A 112 -17.93 12.26 3.54
C GLU A 112 -16.80 13.26 3.83
N THR A 113 -16.81 13.84 5.01
CA THR A 113 -15.79 14.81 5.43
C THR A 113 -14.52 14.14 5.94
N SER A 114 -13.40 14.83 5.89
CA SER A 114 -12.14 14.34 6.46
C SER A 114 -12.25 14.05 7.96
N GLU A 115 -13.11 14.76 8.68
CA GLU A 115 -13.34 14.54 10.11
C GLU A 115 -14.08 13.22 10.37
N GLU A 116 -15.10 12.90 9.60
CA GLU A 116 -15.82 11.63 9.69
C GLU A 116 -14.89 10.45 9.41
N ILE A 117 -14.05 10.57 8.36
CA ILE A 117 -13.02 9.56 8.04
C ILE A 117 -12.02 9.44 9.20
N ARG A 118 -11.56 10.55 9.75
CA ARG A 118 -10.61 10.57 10.88
C ARG A 118 -11.14 9.83 12.11
N ILE A 119 -12.40 10.04 12.47
CA ILE A 119 -13.04 9.38 13.60
C ILE A 119 -13.02 7.87 13.41
N ARG A 120 -13.39 7.39 12.21
CA ARG A 120 -13.38 5.96 11.87
C ARG A 120 -11.97 5.37 11.95
N VAL A 121 -10.98 6.06 11.40
CA VAL A 121 -9.58 5.65 11.45
C VAL A 121 -9.05 5.59 12.89
N ILE A 122 -9.38 6.59 13.73
CA ILE A 122 -8.98 6.62 15.14
C ILE A 122 -9.57 5.41 15.89
N ASN A 123 -10.83 5.08 15.63
CA ASN A 123 -11.47 3.93 16.28
C ASN A 123 -10.81 2.61 15.86
N ALA A 124 -10.54 2.41 14.58
CA ALA A 124 -9.81 1.25 14.10
C ALA A 124 -8.40 1.16 14.74
N ARG A 125 -7.71 2.30 14.87
CA ARG A 125 -6.40 2.36 15.54
C ARG A 125 -6.47 1.99 17.03
N LYS A 126 -7.52 2.39 17.76
CA LYS A 126 -7.73 1.98 19.15
C LYS A 126 -7.91 0.47 19.27
N ILE A 127 -8.69 -0.15 18.36
CA ILE A 127 -8.86 -1.60 18.31
C ILE A 127 -7.51 -2.31 18.12
N GLN A 128 -6.67 -1.80 17.21
CA GLN A 128 -5.35 -2.38 16.95
C GLN A 128 -4.41 -2.20 18.14
N LEU A 129 -4.39 -1.05 18.79
CA LEU A 129 -3.59 -0.81 19.98
C LEU A 129 -3.98 -1.75 21.14
N GLU A 130 -5.27 -1.98 21.35
CA GLU A 130 -5.73 -2.95 22.36
C GLU A 130 -5.35 -4.39 21.97
N ARG A 131 -5.46 -4.76 20.67
CA ARG A 131 -5.06 -6.07 20.16
C ARG A 131 -3.59 -6.38 20.41
N PHE A 132 -2.71 -5.39 20.32
CA PHE A 132 -1.26 -5.56 20.41
C PHE A 132 -0.66 -5.06 21.72
N LYS A 133 -1.47 -4.75 22.74
CA LYS A 133 -0.98 -4.19 24.01
C LYS A 133 0.12 -5.03 24.70
N ASP A 134 0.07 -6.34 24.49
CA ASP A 134 1.04 -7.29 25.06
C ASP A 134 2.16 -7.69 24.08
N LYS A 135 2.30 -6.95 22.96
CA LYS A 135 3.32 -7.20 21.93
C LYS A 135 4.23 -5.97 21.75
N ASP A 136 5.48 -6.12 22.15
CA ASP A 136 6.46 -5.04 21.98
C ASP A 136 6.72 -4.71 20.52
N GLY A 137 6.69 -3.43 20.17
CA GLY A 137 7.03 -2.93 18.84
C GLY A 137 5.96 -3.12 17.76
N ILE A 138 4.80 -3.70 18.08
CA ILE A 138 3.67 -3.89 17.17
C ILE A 138 2.51 -2.99 17.59
N TYR A 139 2.10 -2.09 16.72
CA TYR A 139 1.03 -1.11 16.97
C TYR A 139 -0.09 -1.15 15.92
N THR A 140 0.13 -1.88 14.82
CA THR A 140 -0.80 -1.95 13.69
C THR A 140 -0.79 -3.31 13.03
N ASN A 141 -1.88 -3.66 12.36
CA ASN A 141 -1.98 -4.92 11.63
C ASN A 141 -0.88 -5.08 10.56
N SER A 142 -0.41 -3.99 9.96
CA SER A 142 0.68 -4.03 8.97
C SER A 142 2.00 -4.55 9.57
N GLN A 143 2.17 -4.47 10.89
CA GLN A 143 3.38 -4.88 11.60
C GLN A 143 3.33 -6.33 12.09
N ILE A 144 2.21 -7.04 11.94
CA ILE A 144 2.10 -8.46 12.30
C ILE A 144 3.19 -9.26 11.59
N GLU A 145 3.95 -10.03 12.33
CA GLU A 145 4.96 -10.93 11.76
C GLU A 145 4.30 -12.18 11.15
N PRO A 146 4.92 -12.84 10.14
CA PRO A 146 4.35 -14.04 9.51
C PRO A 146 3.96 -15.14 10.50
N LYS A 147 4.73 -15.33 11.58
CA LYS A 147 4.45 -16.32 12.63
C LYS A 147 3.17 -16.04 13.43
N ASP A 148 2.78 -14.76 13.52
CA ASP A 148 1.64 -14.31 14.31
C ASP A 148 0.36 -14.11 13.45
N ILE A 149 0.44 -14.24 12.13
CA ILE A 149 -0.70 -14.00 11.22
C ILE A 149 -1.90 -14.90 11.57
N LYS A 150 -1.67 -16.19 11.80
CA LYS A 150 -2.75 -17.13 12.17
C LYS A 150 -3.43 -16.75 13.49
N LEU A 151 -2.70 -16.12 14.40
CA LEU A 151 -3.24 -15.71 15.71
C LEU A 151 -4.14 -14.47 15.59
N PHE A 152 -3.75 -13.49 14.78
CA PHE A 152 -4.43 -12.19 14.72
C PHE A 152 -5.34 -11.99 13.49
N CYS A 153 -5.13 -12.80 12.46
CA CYS A 153 -5.87 -12.75 11.20
C CYS A 153 -6.57 -14.09 10.93
N ASP A 154 -7.16 -14.68 11.96
CA ASP A 154 -7.95 -15.90 11.82
C ASP A 154 -9.14 -15.66 10.91
N ILE A 155 -9.42 -16.64 10.04
CA ILE A 155 -10.50 -16.61 9.05
C ILE A 155 -11.32 -17.91 9.13
N ASP A 156 -12.61 -17.82 8.83
CA ASP A 156 -13.47 -18.97 8.76
C ASP A 156 -13.22 -19.83 7.51
N GLU A 157 -13.83 -21.01 7.49
CA GLU A 157 -13.69 -21.98 6.39
C GLU A 157 -14.15 -21.40 5.03
N GLN A 158 -15.18 -20.55 5.02
CA GLN A 158 -15.68 -19.93 3.79
C GLN A 158 -14.66 -18.94 3.22
N CYS A 159 -14.10 -18.09 4.07
CA CYS A 159 -13.03 -17.16 3.69
C CYS A 159 -11.77 -17.92 3.22
N GLU A 160 -11.41 -19.03 3.87
CA GLU A 160 -10.28 -19.86 3.45
C GLU A 160 -10.50 -20.44 2.03
N GLN A 161 -11.69 -20.94 1.73
CA GLN A 161 -12.03 -21.45 0.41
C GLN A 161 -11.96 -20.36 -0.66
N ILE A 162 -12.51 -19.16 -0.40
CA ILE A 162 -12.44 -18.02 -1.31
C ILE A 162 -10.98 -17.62 -1.57
N LEU A 163 -10.18 -17.53 -0.51
CA LEU A 163 -8.78 -17.14 -0.61
C LEU A 163 -7.97 -18.19 -1.39
N LYS A 164 -8.21 -19.48 -1.16
CA LYS A 164 -7.59 -20.58 -1.90
C LYS A 164 -7.92 -20.53 -3.40
N LEU A 165 -9.16 -20.24 -3.75
CA LEU A 165 -9.56 -20.06 -5.15
C LEU A 165 -8.87 -18.86 -5.79
N ALA A 166 -8.83 -17.72 -5.07
CA ALA A 166 -8.15 -16.51 -5.55
C ALA A 166 -6.63 -16.75 -5.74
N MET A 167 -5.98 -17.39 -4.78
CA MET A 167 -4.55 -17.73 -4.85
C MET A 167 -4.24 -18.57 -6.10
N ASN A 168 -5.04 -19.61 -6.36
CA ASN A 168 -4.85 -20.48 -7.52
C ASN A 168 -5.15 -19.76 -8.85
N LYS A 169 -6.27 -19.02 -8.93
CA LYS A 169 -6.70 -18.35 -10.15
C LYS A 169 -5.77 -17.21 -10.57
N LEU A 170 -5.23 -16.48 -9.60
CA LEU A 170 -4.40 -15.30 -9.82
C LEU A 170 -2.90 -15.59 -9.65
N ALA A 171 -2.52 -16.85 -9.39
CA ALA A 171 -1.14 -17.27 -9.14
C ALA A 171 -0.41 -16.41 -8.10
N LEU A 172 -1.12 -16.09 -6.99
CA LEU A 172 -0.59 -15.21 -5.95
C LEU A 172 0.50 -15.90 -5.12
N SER A 173 1.48 -15.13 -4.67
CA SER A 173 2.56 -15.62 -3.81
C SER A 173 2.13 -15.78 -2.34
N ALA A 174 2.90 -16.53 -1.55
CA ALA A 174 2.70 -16.60 -0.09
C ALA A 174 2.77 -15.21 0.59
N ARG A 175 3.61 -14.30 0.08
CA ARG A 175 3.66 -12.92 0.55
C ARG A 175 2.35 -12.17 0.28
N ALA A 176 1.72 -12.40 -0.87
CA ALA A 176 0.41 -11.83 -1.18
C ALA A 176 -0.67 -12.37 -0.23
N TYR A 177 -0.62 -13.65 0.12
CA TYR A 177 -1.51 -14.25 1.13
C TYR A 177 -1.47 -13.49 2.46
N ASP A 178 -0.27 -13.33 3.02
CA ASP A 178 -0.07 -12.64 4.29
C ASP A 178 -0.60 -11.20 4.26
N ARG A 179 -0.36 -10.49 3.14
CA ARG A 179 -0.82 -9.11 2.96
C ARG A 179 -2.34 -9.01 2.85
N ILE A 180 -2.96 -9.91 2.10
CA ILE A 180 -4.43 -9.97 1.99
C ILE A 180 -5.05 -10.12 3.38
N LEU A 181 -4.54 -11.03 4.21
CA LEU A 181 -5.04 -11.21 5.56
C LEU A 181 -4.90 -9.96 6.43
N LYS A 182 -3.75 -9.29 6.40
CA LYS A 182 -3.52 -8.05 7.16
C LYS A 182 -4.42 -6.90 6.71
N VAL A 183 -4.61 -6.74 5.39
CA VAL A 183 -5.49 -5.73 4.82
C VAL A 183 -6.95 -6.03 5.16
N SER A 184 -7.39 -7.28 5.00
CA SER A 184 -8.75 -7.72 5.36
C SER A 184 -9.04 -7.49 6.84
N ARG A 185 -8.08 -7.80 7.73
CA ARG A 185 -8.21 -7.51 9.16
C ARG A 185 -8.33 -6.02 9.44
N THR A 186 -7.60 -5.19 8.71
CA THR A 186 -7.67 -3.73 8.85
C THR A 186 -9.01 -3.18 8.36
N ILE A 187 -9.55 -3.73 7.28
CA ILE A 187 -10.89 -3.36 6.78
C ILE A 187 -11.95 -3.75 7.82
N ALA A 188 -11.80 -4.91 8.46
CA ALA A 188 -12.72 -5.36 9.51
C ALA A 188 -12.63 -4.51 10.81
N ASP A 189 -11.54 -3.81 11.04
CA ASP A 189 -11.38 -2.89 12.18
C ASP A 189 -12.00 -1.50 11.88
N LEU A 190 -12.25 -1.13 10.59
CA LEU A 190 -12.83 0.14 10.13
C LEU A 190 -14.35 0.14 10.16
#